data_c6bfd6466b43c36a6cd5f2fb1f940a23
#
_entry.id   c6bfd6466b43c36a6cd5f2fb1f940a23
#
_cell.length_a   1.000
_cell.length_b   1.000
_cell.length_c   1.000
_cell.angle_alpha   90.00
_cell.angle_beta   90.00
_cell.angle_gamma   90.00
#
_symmetry.space_group_name_H-M   'P 1'
#
loop_
_entity.id
_entity.type
_entity.pdbx_description
1 polymer ?
#
loop_
_entity_poly.entity_id
_entity_poly.type
_entity_poly.pdbx_seq_one_letter_code
_entity_poly.pdbx_strand_id
1 'polypeptide(L)'
;MADQSTEQNTEQAAGQSTDGAVSAAPASPQAAEKTSRRNEKVGLVVSTKMQKTIVVEIEMRKAHPKYKRVMKSNKKFYAHDEQNSARIGDVVRIREVRPLSKLKRWSLEEIVRRSSLAQLGEIKLDEPK
;
A
#
# COMPACT_ATOMS: atom_id res chain seq x y z
N MET A 1 -14.42 -46.00 60.14
CA MET A 1 -13.38 -45.52 61.07
C MET A 1 -12.82 -44.30 60.36
N ALA A 2 -13.31 -43.17 60.72
CA ALA A 2 -12.78 -42.29 61.78
C ALA A 2 -11.40 -41.77 61.32
N ASP A 3 -11.04 -40.53 61.26
CA ASP A 3 -11.48 -39.28 61.82
C ASP A 3 -10.64 -38.18 61.16
N GLN A 4 -11.24 -37.07 60.86
CA GLN A 4 -11.05 -35.77 61.55
C GLN A 4 -9.59 -35.27 61.52
N SER A 5 -9.26 -34.11 61.37
CA SER A 5 -9.83 -32.83 61.70
C SER A 5 -8.87 -31.77 61.17
N THR A 6 -9.39 -30.71 60.73
CA THR A 6 -9.43 -29.42 61.43
C THR A 6 -8.24 -28.52 61.17
N GLU A 7 -8.62 -27.43 60.60
CA GLU A 7 -8.69 -26.01 61.02
C GLU A 7 -7.45 -25.21 60.80
N GLN A 8 -7.74 -24.19 60.06
CA GLN A 8 -7.77 -22.76 60.44
C GLN A 8 -6.39 -22.09 60.58
N ASN A 9 -6.18 -21.07 59.89
CA ASN A 9 -6.18 -19.72 60.42
C ASN A 9 -5.69 -18.78 59.31
N THR A 10 -6.50 -17.91 58.82
CA THR A 10 -6.79 -16.56 59.32
C THR A 10 -5.60 -15.63 59.23
N GLU A 11 -5.91 -14.59 58.50
CA GLU A 11 -5.75 -13.17 58.72
C GLU A 11 -4.49 -12.50 58.22
N GLN A 12 -4.83 -11.62 57.34
CA GLN A 12 -4.71 -10.14 57.41
C GLN A 12 -3.30 -9.57 57.23
N ALA A 13 -3.17 -8.76 56.28
CA ALA A 13 -3.11 -7.29 56.35
C ALA A 13 -2.74 -6.73 55.00
N ALA A 14 -3.65 -6.02 54.43
CA ALA A 14 -3.65 -4.57 54.20
C ALA A 14 -2.27 -3.95 53.95
N GLY A 15 -2.12 -3.44 52.77
CA GLY A 15 -1.03 -2.58 52.41
C GLY A 15 -1.32 -1.93 51.05
N GLN A 16 -2.06 -0.83 51.15
CA GLN A 16 -2.27 0.14 50.08
C GLN A 16 -0.92 0.70 49.62
N SER A 17 -0.78 0.94 48.35
CA SER A 17 -0.32 2.21 47.77
C SER A 17 0.02 2.00 46.32
N THR A 18 -0.80 2.53 45.51
CA THR A 18 -0.65 3.77 44.76
C THR A 18 0.28 3.70 43.55
N ASP A 19 -0.34 4.16 42.53
CA ASP A 19 0.24 4.87 41.39
C ASP A 19 0.97 4.05 40.34
N GLY A 20 0.26 3.93 39.28
CA GLY A 20 0.47 4.83 38.17
C GLY A 20 1.61 4.41 37.32
N ALA A 21 1.37 3.69 36.36
CA ALA A 21 2.03 3.86 35.08
C ALA A 21 1.29 3.00 34.07
N VAL A 22 0.37 3.59 33.43
CA VAL A 22 -0.05 3.19 32.10
C VAL A 22 1.16 3.30 31.19
N SER A 23 2.00 2.32 31.23
CA SER A 23 2.97 2.12 30.21
C SER A 23 2.19 1.65 28.99
N ALA A 24 1.79 2.60 28.17
CA ALA A 24 1.46 2.33 26.80
C ALA A 24 2.66 1.61 26.21
N ALA A 25 2.53 0.33 26.02
CA ALA A 25 3.47 -0.40 25.22
C ALA A 25 3.56 0.30 23.87
N PRO A 26 4.73 0.72 23.44
CA PRO A 26 4.90 1.17 22.06
C PRO A 26 4.50 0.00 21.19
N ALA A 27 3.53 0.24 20.34
CA ALA A 27 3.20 -0.66 19.26
C ALA A 27 4.51 -1.15 18.66
N SER A 28 4.75 -2.42 18.73
CA SER A 28 5.88 -3.07 18.10
C SER A 28 5.96 -2.55 16.68
N PRO A 29 7.11 -2.07 16.21
CA PRO A 29 7.25 -1.79 14.80
C PRO A 29 6.94 -3.11 14.10
N GLN A 30 5.83 -3.14 13.41
CA GLN A 30 5.51 -4.25 12.54
C GLN A 30 6.76 -4.52 11.74
N ALA A 31 7.28 -5.70 11.91
CA ALA A 31 8.45 -6.18 11.21
C ALA A 31 8.24 -5.79 9.75
N ALA A 32 9.04 -4.87 9.28
CA ALA A 32 9.11 -4.57 7.87
C ALA A 32 9.41 -5.91 7.22
N GLU A 33 8.38 -6.53 6.66
CA GLU A 33 8.55 -7.69 5.83
C GLU A 33 9.70 -7.34 4.89
N LYS A 34 10.72 -8.14 4.93
CA LYS A 34 11.82 -8.09 3.97
C LYS A 34 11.22 -8.40 2.62
N THR A 35 10.52 -7.41 2.08
CA THR A 35 10.01 -7.47 0.72
C THR A 35 11.22 -7.70 -0.14
N SER A 36 11.29 -8.88 -0.72
CA SER A 36 12.33 -9.23 -1.68
C SER A 36 12.50 -8.01 -2.60
N ARG A 37 13.73 -7.61 -2.87
CA ARG A 37 14.13 -6.42 -3.64
C ARG A 37 13.55 -6.42 -5.06
N ARG A 38 12.25 -6.46 -5.17
CA ARG A 38 11.54 -6.30 -6.43
C ARG A 38 11.49 -4.82 -6.76
N ASN A 39 11.71 -4.50 -8.01
CA ASN A 39 11.67 -3.11 -8.44
C ASN A 39 10.24 -2.57 -8.32
N GLU A 40 10.11 -1.44 -7.66
CA GLU A 40 8.88 -0.67 -7.58
C GLU A 40 9.04 0.63 -8.36
N LYS A 41 7.99 1.06 -8.99
CA LYS A 41 7.96 2.31 -9.76
C LYS A 41 6.64 3.01 -9.55
N VAL A 42 6.68 4.34 -9.51
CA VAL A 42 5.50 5.18 -9.45
C VAL A 42 5.36 5.90 -10.79
N GLY A 43 4.15 5.93 -11.31
CA GLY A 43 3.86 6.57 -12.59
C GLY A 43 2.41 6.97 -12.74
N LEU A 44 2.10 7.62 -13.86
CA LEU A 44 0.79 8.10 -14.23
C LEU A 44 0.09 7.11 -15.16
N VAL A 45 -1.17 6.80 -14.89
CA VAL A 45 -1.98 5.98 -15.79
C VAL A 45 -2.41 6.78 -17.01
N VAL A 46 -1.97 6.34 -18.18
CA VAL A 46 -2.27 6.97 -19.46
C VAL A 46 -3.46 6.33 -20.17
N SER A 47 -3.63 5.02 -19.99
CA SER A 47 -4.70 4.29 -20.68
C SER A 47 -5.17 3.08 -19.88
N THR A 48 -6.47 2.85 -19.91
CA THR A 48 -7.16 1.71 -19.28
C THR A 48 -8.06 0.97 -20.27
N LYS A 49 -7.78 1.10 -21.58
CA LYS A 49 -8.63 0.52 -22.65
C LYS A 49 -8.64 -1.01 -22.67
N MET A 50 -7.63 -1.62 -22.12
CA MET A 50 -7.48 -3.08 -22.10
C MET A 50 -8.09 -3.66 -20.82
N GLN A 51 -8.70 -4.83 -20.93
CA GLN A 51 -9.17 -5.56 -19.76
C GLN A 51 -7.99 -6.05 -18.92
N LYS A 52 -8.06 -5.85 -17.60
CA LYS A 52 -7.03 -6.28 -16.63
C LYS A 52 -5.61 -5.80 -16.95
N THR A 53 -5.49 -4.70 -17.70
CA THR A 53 -4.19 -4.17 -18.10
C THR A 53 -4.24 -2.67 -18.24
N ILE A 54 -3.40 -1.99 -17.49
CA ILE A 54 -3.23 -0.55 -17.54
C ILE A 54 -1.89 -0.17 -18.17
N VAL A 55 -1.85 0.98 -18.81
CA VAL A 55 -0.62 1.57 -19.34
C VAL A 55 -0.19 2.70 -18.43
N VAL A 56 0.97 2.56 -17.82
CA VAL A 56 1.54 3.52 -16.87
C VAL A 56 2.74 4.19 -17.52
N GLU A 57 2.76 5.52 -17.53
CA GLU A 57 3.89 6.33 -17.99
C GLU A 57 4.72 6.76 -16.79
N ILE A 58 6.02 6.52 -16.87
CA ILE A 58 6.98 6.84 -15.83
C ILE A 58 8.00 7.81 -16.38
N GLU A 59 8.12 8.97 -15.74
CA GLU A 59 9.17 9.93 -16.02
C GLU A 59 10.48 9.48 -15.36
N MET A 60 11.49 9.28 -16.18
CA MET A 60 12.83 8.96 -15.74
C MET A 60 13.79 10.09 -16.06
N ARG A 61 14.60 10.46 -15.09
CA ARG A 61 15.67 11.43 -15.26
C ARG A 61 16.99 10.69 -15.42
N LYS A 62 17.64 10.90 -16.57
CA LYS A 62 18.93 10.30 -16.88
C LYS A 62 19.93 11.37 -17.26
N ALA A 63 21.16 11.24 -16.78
CA ALA A 63 22.25 12.06 -17.25
C ALA A 63 22.65 11.64 -18.67
N HIS A 64 22.80 12.60 -19.56
CA HIS A 64 23.32 12.32 -20.90
C HIS A 64 24.78 11.83 -20.77
N PRO A 65 25.16 10.71 -21.42
CA PRO A 65 26.49 10.13 -21.22
C PRO A 65 27.63 11.06 -21.66
N LYS A 66 27.46 11.79 -22.74
CA LYS A 66 28.48 12.70 -23.28
C LYS A 66 28.45 14.11 -22.66
N TYR A 67 27.26 14.72 -22.59
CA TYR A 67 27.11 16.12 -22.17
C TYR A 67 26.79 16.28 -20.69
N LYS A 68 26.58 15.18 -19.95
CA LYS A 68 26.26 15.15 -18.51
C LYS A 68 25.08 16.03 -18.09
N ARG A 69 24.23 16.42 -19.04
CA ARG A 69 22.97 17.11 -18.80
C ARG A 69 21.90 16.12 -18.34
N VAL A 70 21.07 16.52 -17.39
CA VAL A 70 19.92 15.73 -16.99
C VAL A 70 18.84 15.84 -18.06
N MET A 71 18.45 14.70 -18.61
CA MET A 71 17.38 14.58 -19.58
C MET A 71 16.20 13.86 -18.97
N LYS A 72 15.01 14.36 -19.25
CA LYS A 72 13.76 13.68 -18.93
C LYS A 72 13.41 12.71 -20.06
N SER A 73 13.05 11.51 -19.70
CA SER A 73 12.62 10.47 -20.63
C SER A 73 11.41 9.77 -20.08
N ASN A 74 10.34 9.71 -20.85
CA ASN A 74 9.11 9.03 -20.47
C ASN A 74 9.12 7.62 -21.04
N LYS A 75 8.79 6.65 -20.20
CA LYS A 75 8.71 5.25 -20.59
C LYS A 75 7.36 4.68 -20.19
N LYS A 76 6.71 3.96 -21.11
CA LYS A 76 5.42 3.30 -20.87
C LYS A 76 5.64 1.86 -20.40
N PHE A 77 4.90 1.47 -19.37
CA PHE A 77 4.91 0.13 -18.81
C PHE A 77 3.50 -0.43 -18.81
N TYR A 78 3.38 -1.71 -19.09
CA TYR A 78 2.11 -2.43 -19.01
C TYR A 78 2.05 -3.12 -17.65
N ALA A 79 1.05 -2.76 -16.85
CA ALA A 79 0.83 -3.34 -15.53
C ALA A 79 -0.50 -4.11 -15.50
N HIS A 80 -0.51 -5.18 -14.74
CA HIS A 80 -1.69 -6.01 -14.52
C HIS A 80 -2.54 -5.40 -13.40
N ASP A 81 -3.81 -5.15 -13.68
CA ASP A 81 -4.82 -4.71 -12.73
C ASP A 81 -6.00 -5.67 -12.78
N GLU A 82 -6.06 -6.60 -11.83
CA GLU A 82 -7.11 -7.64 -11.77
C GLU A 82 -8.51 -7.06 -11.63
N GLN A 83 -8.63 -5.98 -10.88
CA GLN A 83 -9.91 -5.39 -10.50
C GLN A 83 -10.35 -4.25 -11.42
N ASN A 84 -9.51 -3.82 -12.37
CA ASN A 84 -9.70 -2.62 -13.18
C ASN A 84 -10.00 -1.38 -12.31
N SER A 85 -9.29 -1.27 -11.20
CA SER A 85 -9.53 -0.24 -10.19
C SER A 85 -8.88 1.10 -10.54
N ALA A 86 -7.83 1.09 -11.38
CA ALA A 86 -7.13 2.28 -11.80
C ALA A 86 -7.85 2.99 -12.96
N ARG A 87 -7.87 4.31 -12.88
CA ARG A 87 -8.47 5.19 -13.91
C ARG A 87 -7.38 6.04 -14.58
N ILE A 88 -7.71 6.59 -15.75
CA ILE A 88 -6.80 7.49 -16.47
C ILE A 88 -6.53 8.72 -15.61
N GLY A 89 -5.24 9.06 -15.47
CA GLY A 89 -4.79 10.19 -14.67
C GLY A 89 -4.44 9.84 -13.22
N ASP A 90 -4.68 8.62 -12.77
CA ASP A 90 -4.26 8.19 -11.43
C ASP A 90 -2.75 8.01 -11.36
N VAL A 91 -2.19 8.35 -10.20
CA VAL A 91 -0.80 8.05 -9.87
C VAL A 91 -0.77 6.72 -9.14
N VAL A 92 -0.08 5.75 -9.72
CA VAL A 92 -0.05 4.38 -9.23
C VAL A 92 1.35 3.89 -8.96
N ARG A 93 1.47 3.00 -7.96
CA ARG A 93 2.67 2.23 -7.70
C ARG A 93 2.54 0.87 -8.37
N ILE A 94 3.50 0.54 -9.18
CA ILE A 94 3.60 -0.76 -9.85
C ILE A 94 4.83 -1.51 -9.36
N ARG A 95 4.70 -2.82 -9.22
CA ARG A 95 5.74 -3.73 -8.75
C ARG A 95 6.11 -4.72 -9.83
N GLU A 96 7.40 -4.99 -9.96
CA GLU A 96 7.88 -6.01 -10.87
C GLU A 96 7.48 -7.41 -10.38
N VAL A 97 6.90 -8.20 -11.28
CA VAL A 97 6.45 -9.57 -11.03
C VAL A 97 7.00 -10.51 -12.11
N ARG A 98 6.80 -11.79 -11.92
CA ARG A 98 7.09 -12.77 -12.99
C ARG A 98 6.36 -12.37 -14.28
N PRO A 99 6.89 -12.67 -15.46
CA PRO A 99 6.21 -12.39 -16.71
C PRO A 99 4.81 -13.02 -16.74
N LEU A 100 3.77 -12.19 -16.78
CA LEU A 100 2.39 -12.64 -16.91
C LEU A 100 1.96 -12.79 -18.37
N SER A 101 2.58 -12.00 -19.24
CA SER A 101 2.40 -12.08 -20.69
C SER A 101 3.64 -11.54 -21.40
N LYS A 102 3.63 -11.54 -22.73
CA LYS A 102 4.74 -11.02 -23.54
C LYS A 102 5.15 -9.59 -23.14
N LEU A 103 4.20 -8.74 -22.81
CA LEU A 103 4.43 -7.33 -22.46
C LEU A 103 4.26 -7.01 -20.98
N LYS A 104 3.50 -7.81 -20.22
CA LYS A 104 3.20 -7.56 -18.81
C LYS A 104 4.23 -8.20 -17.89
N ARG A 105 5.04 -7.38 -17.26
CA ARG A 105 6.01 -7.77 -16.23
C ARG A 105 5.82 -6.99 -14.94
N TRP A 106 4.75 -6.23 -14.87
CA TRP A 106 4.41 -5.36 -13.76
C TRP A 106 3.00 -5.65 -13.29
N SER A 107 2.74 -5.51 -12.01
CA SER A 107 1.43 -5.58 -11.39
C SER A 107 1.14 -4.28 -10.66
N LEU A 108 -0.10 -3.85 -10.68
CA LEU A 108 -0.57 -2.77 -9.83
C LEU A 108 -0.50 -3.22 -8.38
N GLU A 109 0.14 -2.45 -7.53
CA GLU A 109 0.24 -2.68 -6.10
C GLU A 109 -0.70 -1.74 -5.34
N GLU A 110 -0.62 -0.46 -5.66
CA GLU A 110 -1.36 0.57 -4.94
C GLU A 110 -1.68 1.77 -5.83
N ILE A 111 -2.82 2.41 -5.58
CA ILE A 111 -3.17 3.71 -6.15
C ILE A 111 -2.76 4.77 -5.14
N VAL A 112 -1.64 5.44 -5.41
CA VAL A 112 -1.07 6.46 -4.52
C VAL A 112 -1.94 7.72 -4.48
N ARG A 113 -2.43 8.14 -5.64
CA ARG A 113 -3.26 9.34 -5.78
C ARG A 113 -4.27 9.15 -6.89
N ARG A 114 -5.51 9.41 -6.60
CA ARG A 114 -6.57 9.46 -7.62
C ARG A 114 -6.58 10.81 -8.32
N SER A 115 -6.82 10.77 -9.61
CA SER A 115 -6.99 11.98 -10.39
C SER A 115 -8.31 12.67 -10.07
N SER A 116 -8.28 13.99 -9.91
CA SER A 116 -9.52 14.78 -9.80
C SER A 116 -10.39 14.71 -11.06
N LEU A 117 -9.79 14.44 -12.22
CA LEU A 117 -10.52 14.22 -13.47
C LEU A 117 -11.36 12.93 -13.44
N ALA A 118 -10.98 11.94 -12.65
CA ALA A 118 -11.78 10.73 -12.47
C ALA A 118 -13.06 11.00 -11.66
N GLN A 119 -13.10 12.06 -10.88
CA GLN A 119 -14.29 12.50 -10.13
C GLN A 119 -15.25 13.32 -10.99
N LEU A 120 -14.77 13.99 -12.04
CA LEU A 120 -15.58 14.76 -12.98
C LEU A 120 -16.35 13.87 -13.98
N GLY A 121 -15.94 12.63 -14.17
CA GLY A 121 -16.61 11.66 -15.04
C GLY A 121 -17.96 11.15 -14.52
N GLU A 122 -18.32 11.49 -13.30
CA GLU A 122 -19.60 11.10 -12.66
C GLU A 122 -20.63 12.24 -12.58
N ILE A 123 -20.33 13.38 -13.17
CA ILE A 123 -21.34 14.41 -13.36
C ILE A 123 -22.27 13.89 -14.46
N LYS A 124 -23.33 13.21 -14.05
CA LYS A 124 -24.51 13.00 -14.88
C LYS A 124 -24.91 14.39 -15.38
N LEU A 125 -24.77 14.58 -16.68
CA LEU A 125 -25.47 15.65 -17.35
C LEU A 125 -26.95 15.31 -17.18
N ASP A 126 -27.60 15.90 -16.18
CA ASP A 126 -29.03 15.99 -16.14
C ASP A 126 -29.45 16.76 -17.40
N GLU A 127 -30.00 16.04 -18.35
CA GLU A 127 -30.59 16.67 -19.52
C GLU A 127 -31.76 17.55 -19.04
N PRO A 128 -31.72 18.84 -19.35
CA PRO A 128 -32.91 19.68 -19.12
C PRO A 128 -34.00 19.21 -20.07
N LYS A 129 -35.09 18.84 -19.49
CA LYS A 129 -36.34 18.42 -20.13
C LYS A 129 -37.03 19.62 -20.77
#